data_eb7d1997d8a45195bef64efcbb0043a6
#
_entry.id   eb7d1997d8a45195bef64efcbb0043a6
#
_cell.length_a   1.000
_cell.length_b   1.000
_cell.length_c   1.000
_cell.angle_alpha   90.00
_cell.angle_beta   90.00
_cell.angle_gamma   90.00
#
_symmetry.space_group_name_H-M   'P 1'
#
loop_
_entity.id
_entity.type
_entity.pdbx_description
1 polymer ?
#
loop_
_entity_poly.entity_id
_entity_poly.type
_entity_poly.pdbx_seq_one_letter_code
_entity_poly.pdbx_strand_id
1 'polypeptide(L)' 'MREFTSTVTLTFDINNHEAIDKNDYIEALKELYLDSYNLEIKDHEISNIEEV' A
#
# COMPACT_ATOMS: atom_id res chain seq x y z
N MET A 1 -14.83 -6.21 2.93
CA MET A 1 -13.64 -5.36 2.83
C MET A 1 -13.56 -4.71 1.47
N ARG A 2 -12.86 -3.59 1.39
CA ARG A 2 -12.69 -2.86 0.13
C ARG A 2 -11.36 -3.21 -0.49
N GLU A 3 -11.31 -3.22 -1.80
CA GLU A 3 -10.06 -3.42 -2.53
C GLU A 3 -9.49 -2.09 -2.96
N PHE A 4 -8.17 -1.96 -2.83
CA PHE A 4 -7.46 -0.75 -3.20
C PHE A 4 -6.28 -1.07 -4.10
N THR A 5 -5.90 -0.10 -4.92
CA THR A 5 -4.68 -0.16 -5.71
C THR A 5 -3.87 1.10 -5.43
N SER A 6 -2.58 1.02 -5.63
CA SER A 6 -1.70 2.20 -5.49
C SER A 6 -0.39 1.99 -6.23
N THR A 7 0.39 3.06 -6.28
CA THR A 7 1.76 3.01 -6.82
C THR A 7 2.72 3.31 -5.68
N VAL A 8 3.71 2.46 -5.51
CA VAL A 8 4.76 2.68 -4.51
C VAL A 8 6.01 3.15 -5.25
N THR A 9 6.47 4.33 -4.90
CA THR A 9 7.53 5.04 -5.63
C THR A 9 8.81 4.23 -5.79
N LEU A 10 9.18 3.49 -4.78
CA LEU A 10 10.47 2.80 -4.76
C LEU A 10 10.45 1.43 -5.42
N THR A 11 9.30 0.88 -5.70
CA THR A 11 9.20 -0.50 -6.18
C THR A 11 8.32 -0.64 -7.41
N PHE A 12 7.03 -0.87 -7.22
CA PHE A 12 6.12 -1.20 -8.31
C PHE A 12 4.68 -0.99 -7.86
N ASP A 13 3.77 -1.11 -8.80
CA ASP A 13 2.35 -0.97 -8.54
C ASP A 13 1.83 -2.13 -7.70
N ILE A 14 0.95 -1.79 -6.76
CA ILE A 14 0.25 -2.78 -5.93
C ILE A 14 -1.19 -2.86 -6.40
N ASN A 15 -1.64 -4.03 -6.70
CA ASN A 15 -3.00 -4.25 -7.21
C ASN A 15 -3.82 -5.09 -6.26
N ASN A 16 -5.07 -4.65 -6.04
CA ASN A 16 -6.09 -5.44 -5.36
C ASN A 16 -5.72 -5.94 -3.97
N HIS A 17 -5.21 -5.03 -3.14
CA HIS A 17 -4.98 -5.34 -1.74
C HIS A 17 -6.19 -4.89 -0.93
N GLU A 18 -6.78 -5.80 -0.17
CA GLU A 18 -7.99 -5.51 0.61
C GLU A 18 -7.69 -4.81 1.92
N ALA A 19 -8.58 -3.89 2.30
CA ALA A 19 -8.45 -3.15 3.54
C ALA A 19 -9.82 -2.58 3.94
N ILE A 20 -9.94 -2.15 5.18
CA ILE A 20 -11.17 -1.57 5.71
C ILE A 20 -11.38 -0.16 5.15
N ASP A 21 -10.31 0.61 5.09
CA ASP A 21 -10.33 1.97 4.53
C ASP A 21 -8.92 2.34 4.04
N LYS A 22 -8.76 3.57 3.55
CA LYS A 22 -7.47 4.03 3.04
C LYS A 22 -6.36 3.98 4.07
N ASN A 23 -6.65 4.38 5.30
CA ASN A 23 -5.63 4.40 6.35
C ASN A 23 -5.17 2.99 6.67
N ASP A 24 -6.10 2.05 6.76
CA ASP A 24 -5.79 0.65 6.98
C ASP A 24 -4.95 0.09 5.83
N TYR A 25 -5.28 0.48 4.60
CA TYR A 25 -4.54 0.07 3.42
C TYR A 25 -3.09 0.54 3.48
N ILE A 26 -2.87 1.80 3.84
CA ILE A 26 -1.53 2.37 3.94
C ILE A 26 -0.72 1.64 5.00
N GLU A 27 -1.32 1.38 6.16
CA GLU A 27 -0.65 0.64 7.24
C GLU A 27 -0.30 -0.78 6.80
N ALA A 28 -1.21 -1.44 6.11
CA ALA A 28 -0.99 -2.80 5.63
C ALA A 28 0.16 -2.85 4.63
N LEU A 29 0.26 -1.87 3.73
CA LEU A 29 1.36 -1.81 2.78
C LEU A 29 2.70 -1.58 3.46
N LYS A 30 2.74 -0.71 4.46
CA LYS A 30 3.96 -0.47 5.22
C LYS A 30 4.45 -1.75 5.88
N GLU A 31 3.55 -2.49 6.51
CA GLU A 31 3.91 -3.75 7.13
C GLU A 31 4.36 -4.78 6.12
N LEU A 32 3.65 -4.88 5.01
CA LEU A 32 3.99 -5.82 3.95
C LEU A 32 5.41 -5.59 3.43
N TYR A 33 5.74 -4.34 3.16
CA TYR A 33 7.04 -4.01 2.61
C TYR A 33 8.16 -4.20 3.64
N LEU A 34 7.87 -3.90 4.90
CA LEU A 34 8.84 -4.13 5.95
C LEU A 34 9.12 -5.61 6.13
N ASP A 35 8.08 -6.44 6.14
CA ASP A 35 8.22 -7.88 6.33
C ASP A 35 8.84 -8.58 5.12
N SER A 36 8.39 -8.22 3.93
CA SER A 36 8.80 -8.93 2.71
C SER A 36 10.13 -8.46 2.14
N TYR A 37 10.39 -7.17 2.23
CA TYR A 37 11.55 -6.56 1.58
C TYR A 37 12.48 -5.83 2.53
N ASN A 38 12.12 -5.79 3.81
CA ASN A 38 12.88 -5.04 4.82
C ASN A 38 13.01 -3.55 4.43
N LEU A 39 11.96 -3.02 3.82
CA LEU A 39 11.90 -1.63 3.37
C LEU A 39 10.89 -0.87 4.21
N GLU A 40 11.31 0.26 4.75
CA GLU A 40 10.42 1.16 5.47
C GLU A 40 9.96 2.24 4.49
N ILE A 41 8.68 2.21 4.11
CA ILE A 41 8.12 3.20 3.21
C ILE A 41 7.33 4.25 3.99
N LYS A 42 7.25 5.45 3.44
CA LYS A 42 6.54 6.57 4.04
C LYS A 42 5.21 6.79 3.33
N ASP A 43 4.30 7.50 3.97
CA ASP A 43 2.99 7.79 3.39
C ASP A 43 3.10 8.45 2.02
N HIS A 44 4.02 9.41 1.87
CA HIS A 44 4.16 10.14 0.61
C HIS A 44 4.74 9.29 -0.52
N GLU A 45 5.27 8.13 -0.21
CA GLU A 45 5.81 7.22 -1.21
C GLU A 45 4.74 6.31 -1.80
N ILE A 46 3.55 6.31 -1.21
CA ILE A 46 2.40 5.58 -1.72
C ILE A 46 1.49 6.59 -2.40
N SER A 47 1.31 6.46 -3.70
CA SER A 47 0.51 7.40 -4.49
C SER A 47 -0.55 6.68 -5.30
N ASN A 48 -1.45 7.45 -5.91
CA ASN A 48 -2.52 6.92 -6.76
C ASN A 48 -3.36 5.86 -6.07
N ILE A 49 -3.66 6.07 -4.80
CA ILE A 49 -4.51 5.13 -4.05
C ILE A 49 -5.93 5.24 -4.58
N GLU A 50 -6.45 4.15 -5.09
CA GLU A 50 -7.81 4.10 -5.62
C GLU A 50 -8.52 2.86 -5.10
N GLU A 51 -9.80 3.02 -4.83
CA GLU A 51 -10.65 1.90 -4.47
C GLU A 51 -11.17 1.24 -5.74
N VAL A 52 -11.04 -0.05 -5.78
CA VAL A 52 -11.52 -0.85 -6.91
C VAL A 52 -13.01 -1.14 -6.80
#